data_231a6c574da6cb3ce06d842360868cf6
#
_entry.id   231a6c574da6cb3ce06d842360868cf6
#
_cell.length_a   1.000
_cell.length_b   1.000
_cell.length_c   1.000
_cell.angle_alpha   90.00
_cell.angle_beta   90.00
_cell.angle_gamma   90.00
#
_symmetry.space_group_name_H-M   'P 1'
#
loop_
_entity.id
_entity.type
_entity.pdbx_description
1 polymer ?
#
loop_
_entity_poly.entity_id
_entity_poly.type
_entity_poly.pdbx_seq_one_letter_code
_entity_poly.pdbx_strand_id
1 'polypeptide(L)'
;MAAFGARRHRYRPLDRLTRPLVRDGDTLRPASWDEALDRAATGFRAALERETGSGIGVFSCSKSTNEMNFIAQKLARTAFATNDIDSCNRT
;
A
#
# COMPACT_ATOMS: atom_id res chain seq x y z
N MET A 1 28.76 31.31 24.51
CA MET A 1 28.51 29.86 24.29
C MET A 1 27.00 29.65 24.32
N ALA A 2 26.33 29.56 23.17
CA ALA A 2 24.89 29.34 23.10
C ALA A 2 24.63 27.86 23.21
N ALA A 3 23.84 27.47 24.21
CA ALA A 3 23.41 26.10 24.37
C ALA A 3 22.47 25.72 23.24
N PHE A 4 22.89 24.80 22.39
CA PHE A 4 22.02 24.12 21.42
C PHE A 4 20.99 23.31 22.19
N GLY A 5 19.83 23.89 22.46
CA GLY A 5 18.67 23.16 22.97
C GLY A 5 18.18 22.17 21.93
N ALA A 6 18.56 20.90 22.08
CA ALA A 6 17.99 19.82 21.30
C ALA A 6 16.47 19.83 21.51
N ARG A 7 15.72 20.28 20.49
CA ARG A 7 14.28 20.07 20.44
C ARG A 7 14.05 18.56 20.49
N ARG A 8 13.73 18.03 21.66
CA ARG A 8 13.18 16.69 21.77
C ARG A 8 11.92 16.65 20.92
N HIS A 9 12.01 16.03 19.76
CA HIS A 9 10.85 15.67 18.97
C HIS A 9 9.95 14.88 19.91
N ARG A 10 8.88 15.51 20.39
CA ARG A 10 7.86 14.78 21.16
C ARG A 10 7.27 13.75 20.20
N TYR A 11 7.64 12.49 20.41
CA TYR A 11 6.98 11.38 19.74
C TYR A 11 5.49 11.45 20.04
N ARG A 12 4.71 11.88 19.08
CA ARG A 12 3.25 11.77 19.15
C ARG A 12 2.92 10.33 18.80
N PRO A 13 2.34 9.55 19.71
CA PRO A 13 1.86 8.23 19.32
C PRO A 13 0.86 8.43 18.18
N LEU A 14 1.16 7.79 17.05
CA LEU A 14 0.25 7.79 15.91
C LEU A 14 -0.87 6.80 16.23
N ASP A 15 -2.11 7.26 16.16
CA ASP A 15 -3.25 6.37 16.24
C ASP A 15 -3.25 5.40 15.06
N ARG A 16 -3.24 4.11 15.37
CA ARG A 16 -3.26 3.08 14.34
C ARG A 16 -4.66 2.98 13.76
N LEU A 17 -4.75 2.95 12.43
CA LEU A 17 -6.01 2.70 11.75
C LEU A 17 -6.52 1.30 12.10
N THR A 18 -7.77 1.23 12.55
CA THR A 18 -8.46 -0.03 12.90
C THR A 18 -9.55 -0.40 11.91
N ARG A 19 -9.88 0.51 11.00
CA ARG A 19 -10.86 0.31 9.92
C ARG A 19 -10.28 0.80 8.61
N PRO A 20 -10.63 0.18 7.48
CA PRO A 20 -10.26 0.70 6.18
C PRO A 20 -10.88 2.07 5.94
N LEU A 21 -10.19 2.89 5.17
CA LEU A 21 -10.67 4.19 4.74
C LEU A 21 -10.88 4.16 3.23
N VAL A 22 -11.96 4.73 2.76
CA VAL A 22 -12.21 4.95 1.33
C VAL A 22 -12.31 6.44 1.05
N ARG A 23 -11.85 6.84 -0.14
CA ARG A 23 -11.94 8.22 -0.58
C ARG A 23 -13.33 8.52 -1.10
N ASP A 24 -13.87 9.62 -0.61
CA ASP A 24 -15.15 10.16 -1.06
C ASP A 24 -14.95 11.66 -1.36
N GLY A 25 -14.78 11.98 -2.64
CA GLY A 25 -14.30 13.29 -3.04
C GLY A 25 -12.92 13.62 -2.48
N ASP A 26 -12.80 14.69 -1.72
CA ASP A 26 -11.55 15.14 -1.10
C ASP A 26 -11.32 14.58 0.31
N THR A 27 -12.23 13.80 0.84
CA THR A 27 -12.16 13.24 2.18
C THR A 27 -11.95 11.74 2.19
N LEU A 28 -11.32 11.24 3.26
CA LEU A 28 -11.26 9.81 3.56
C LEU A 28 -12.28 9.53 4.66
N ARG A 29 -13.16 8.56 4.44
CA ARG A 29 -14.13 8.12 5.43
C ARG A 29 -13.93 6.65 5.81
N PRO A 30 -14.28 6.26 7.03
CA PRO A 30 -14.30 4.85 7.41
C PRO A 30 -15.28 4.05 6.54
N ALA A 31 -14.89 2.84 6.17
CA ALA A 31 -15.69 1.92 5.38
C ALA A 31 -15.63 0.50 5.96
N SER A 32 -16.51 -0.37 5.48
CA SER A 32 -16.40 -1.79 5.72
C SER A 32 -15.26 -2.40 4.89
N TRP A 33 -14.78 -3.58 5.29
CA TRP A 33 -13.81 -4.33 4.49
C TRP A 33 -14.36 -4.71 3.12
N ASP A 34 -15.63 -5.10 3.04
CA ASP A 34 -16.27 -5.45 1.78
C ASP A 34 -16.28 -4.26 0.81
N GLU A 35 -16.70 -3.08 1.28
CA GLU A 35 -16.68 -1.87 0.48
C GLU A 35 -15.26 -1.49 0.02
N ALA A 36 -14.30 -1.56 0.93
CA ALA A 36 -12.90 -1.20 0.62
C ALA A 36 -12.28 -2.16 -0.41
N LEU A 37 -12.54 -3.45 -0.27
CA LEU A 37 -12.06 -4.48 -1.20
C LEU A 37 -12.74 -4.37 -2.57
N ASP A 38 -14.05 -4.13 -2.61
CA ASP A 38 -14.77 -3.91 -3.87
C ASP A 38 -14.25 -2.66 -4.61
N ARG A 39 -13.98 -1.60 -3.87
CA ARG A 39 -13.40 -0.38 -4.43
C ARG A 39 -12.01 -0.64 -5.01
N ALA A 40 -11.16 -1.35 -4.30
CA ALA A 40 -9.83 -1.73 -4.76
C ALA A 40 -9.90 -2.63 -6.00
N ALA A 41 -10.73 -3.67 -5.97
CA ALA A 41 -10.90 -4.58 -7.10
C ALA A 41 -11.41 -3.88 -8.35
N THR A 42 -12.35 -2.96 -8.20
CA THR A 42 -12.86 -2.14 -9.31
C THR A 42 -11.76 -1.28 -9.92
N GLY A 43 -10.95 -0.63 -9.09
CA GLY A 43 -9.81 0.17 -9.55
C GLY A 43 -8.75 -0.66 -10.30
N PHE A 44 -8.43 -1.85 -9.80
CA PHE A 44 -7.48 -2.76 -10.47
C PHE A 44 -8.05 -3.28 -11.80
N ARG A 45 -9.32 -3.66 -11.86
CA ARG A 45 -9.95 -4.07 -13.13
C ARG A 45 -9.89 -2.96 -14.17
N ALA A 46 -10.24 -1.74 -13.78
CA ALA A 46 -10.17 -0.59 -14.69
C ALA A 46 -8.73 -0.33 -15.19
N ALA A 47 -7.72 -0.52 -14.35
CA ALA A 47 -6.32 -0.40 -14.77
C ALA A 47 -5.93 -1.51 -15.75
N LEU A 48 -6.34 -2.75 -15.52
CA LEU A 48 -6.06 -3.89 -16.42
C LEU A 48 -6.77 -3.76 -17.77
N GLU A 49 -7.98 -3.22 -17.80
CA GLU A 49 -8.72 -2.96 -19.04
C GLU A 49 -8.06 -1.89 -19.92
N ARG A 50 -7.42 -0.90 -19.31
CA ARG A 50 -6.69 0.14 -20.04
C ARG A 50 -5.36 -0.36 -20.60
N GLU A 51 -4.61 -1.08 -19.81
CA GLU A 51 -3.26 -1.54 -20.17
C GLU A 51 -3.01 -2.93 -19.60
N THR A 52 -3.10 -3.94 -20.43
CA THR A 52 -2.96 -5.34 -20.04
C THR A 52 -1.61 -5.62 -19.36
N GLY A 53 -1.62 -5.82 -18.05
CA GLY A 53 -0.43 -6.20 -17.27
C GLY A 53 0.57 -5.09 -16.98
N SER A 54 0.72 -4.10 -17.87
CA SER A 54 1.69 -3.00 -17.71
C SER A 54 1.17 -1.81 -16.90
N GLY A 55 -0.13 -1.77 -16.63
CA GLY A 55 -0.75 -0.70 -15.82
C GLY A 55 -0.63 -0.89 -14.30
N ILE A 56 -0.07 -2.02 -13.84
CA ILE A 56 0.06 -2.35 -12.42
C ILE A 56 1.47 -2.80 -12.11
N GLY A 57 2.12 -2.09 -11.20
CA GLY A 57 3.38 -2.49 -10.59
C GLY A 57 3.18 -2.84 -9.11
N VAL A 58 3.97 -3.77 -8.61
CA VAL A 58 3.91 -4.23 -7.22
C VAL A 58 5.26 -4.00 -6.53
N PHE A 59 5.24 -3.29 -5.41
CA PHE A 59 6.39 -3.20 -4.53
C PHE A 59 6.25 -4.16 -3.36
N SER A 60 7.23 -5.04 -3.21
CA SER A 60 7.43 -5.88 -2.05
C SER A 60 8.45 -5.22 -1.11
N CYS A 61 8.70 -5.79 0.04
CA CYS A 61 9.63 -5.19 1.01
C CYS A 61 10.56 -6.23 1.63
N SER A 62 11.85 -5.91 1.68
CA SER A 62 12.87 -6.74 2.33
C SER A 62 12.65 -6.90 3.84
N LYS A 63 11.87 -6.00 4.45
CA LYS A 63 11.49 -6.05 5.87
C LYS A 63 10.15 -6.77 6.12
N SER A 64 9.52 -7.27 5.07
CA SER A 64 8.34 -8.14 5.17
C SER A 64 8.74 -9.59 5.43
N THR A 65 7.77 -10.39 5.86
CA THR A 65 7.98 -11.83 5.98
C THR A 65 8.06 -12.49 4.60
N ASN A 66 8.67 -13.67 4.55
CA ASN A 66 8.75 -14.46 3.30
C ASN A 66 7.36 -14.80 2.75
N GLU A 67 6.41 -15.09 3.65
CA GLU A 67 5.02 -15.40 3.29
C GLU A 67 4.33 -14.21 2.61
N MET A 68 4.51 -13.01 3.14
CA MET A 68 3.95 -11.79 2.55
C MET A 68 4.54 -11.53 1.17
N ASN A 69 5.86 -11.67 1.02
CA ASN A 69 6.52 -11.50 -0.26
C ASN A 69 6.07 -12.55 -1.28
N PHE A 70 5.90 -13.79 -0.85
CA PHE A 70 5.38 -14.86 -1.70
C PHE A 70 3.95 -14.56 -2.17
N ILE A 71 3.06 -14.15 -1.27
CA ILE A 71 1.67 -13.82 -1.60
C ILE A 71 1.61 -12.61 -2.53
N ALA A 72 2.41 -11.56 -2.28
CA ALA A 72 2.49 -10.39 -3.14
C ALA A 72 2.91 -10.78 -4.58
N GLN A 73 3.93 -11.63 -4.72
CA GLN A 73 4.38 -12.12 -6.02
C GLN A 73 3.32 -12.99 -6.71
N LYS A 74 2.66 -13.86 -5.96
CA LYS A 74 1.58 -14.70 -6.47
C LYS A 74 0.41 -13.85 -6.97
N LEU A 75 -0.01 -12.84 -6.20
CA LEU A 75 -1.06 -11.90 -6.58
C LEU A 75 -0.70 -11.14 -7.87
N ALA A 76 0.54 -10.62 -7.96
CA ALA A 76 1.00 -9.91 -9.15
C ALA A 76 0.89 -10.76 -10.41
N ARG A 77 1.33 -12.02 -10.36
CA ARG A 77 1.35 -12.90 -11.53
C ARG A 77 -0.01 -13.51 -11.85
N THR A 78 -0.80 -13.88 -10.85
CA THR A 78 -2.06 -14.59 -11.09
C THR A 78 -3.25 -13.68 -11.27
N ALA A 79 -3.33 -12.59 -10.52
CA ALA A 79 -4.46 -11.68 -10.58
C ALA A 79 -4.23 -10.50 -11.53
N PHE A 80 -3.00 -9.98 -11.57
CA PHE A 80 -2.68 -8.80 -12.40
C PHE A 80 -1.94 -9.15 -13.69
N ALA A 81 -1.55 -10.41 -13.88
CA ALA A 81 -0.80 -10.89 -15.04
C ALA A 81 0.46 -10.04 -15.34
N THR A 82 1.12 -9.56 -14.30
CA THR A 82 2.32 -8.72 -14.42
C THR A 82 3.54 -9.38 -13.77
N ASN A 83 4.71 -9.14 -14.36
CA ASN A 83 6.01 -9.44 -13.76
C ASN A 83 6.68 -8.19 -13.18
N ASP A 84 6.01 -7.04 -13.22
CA ASP A 84 6.52 -5.78 -12.70
C ASP A 84 6.41 -5.76 -11.17
N ILE A 85 7.28 -6.52 -10.55
CA ILE A 85 7.40 -6.61 -9.09
C ILE A 85 8.85 -6.38 -8.70
N ASP A 86 9.06 -5.49 -7.76
CA ASP A 86 10.38 -5.16 -7.25
C ASP A 86 10.35 -4.99 -5.73
N SER A 87 11.50 -4.86 -5.12
CA SER A 87 11.62 -4.60 -3.70
C SER A 87 12.43 -3.33 -3.42
N CYS A 88 12.30 -2.81 -2.21
CA CYS A 88 13.01 -1.60 -1.79
C CYS A 88 14.53 -1.79 -1.67
N ASN A 89 15.06 -2.97 -1.93
CA ASN A 89 16.49 -3.30 -2.00
C ASN A 89 17.35 -2.60 -0.95
N ARG A 90 17.10 -2.89 0.30
CA ARG A 90 17.94 -2.46 1.42
C ARG A 90 18.10 -0.96 1.61
N THR A 91 17.59 -0.50 2.62
CA THR A 91 18.08 0.67 3.33
C THR A 91 18.77 0.27 4.61
#